data_ea07bc824b8de965e59cb72d41c56ca4
#
_entry.id   ea07bc824b8de965e59cb72d41c56ca4
#
_cell.length_a   1.000
_cell.length_b   1.000
_cell.length_c   1.000
_cell.angle_alpha   90.00
_cell.angle_beta   90.00
_cell.angle_gamma   90.00
#
_symmetry.space_group_name_H-M   'P 1'
#
loop_
_entity.id
_entity.type
_entity.pdbx_description
1 polymer ?
#
loop_
_entity_poly.entity_id
_entity_poly.type
_entity_poly.pdbx_seq_one_letter_code
_entity_poly.pdbx_strand_id
1 'polypeptide(L)'
;MLQKHSLCIMLLSTLLAVLAPTSAAWNYRIDEVAPEFKLKALDGTTYSTSELKGKWVVVSFMTTWCPFCNAAAPHFEKLAQEYGKRDVVSVIVDISEESNVVTRWLNKHNLSCPILLDEGGAVTASYAPPPDFVPDLKREEVMIASFMIIDPEGKIRHLKLNEDVESFDARLGHLRKKLETLLPPQ
;
A
#
# COMPACT_ATOMS: atom_id res chain seq x y z
N MET A 1 -2.02 65.02 45.68
CA MET A 1 -2.61 63.68 45.69
C MET A 1 -2.50 63.15 44.25
N LEU A 2 -1.48 62.34 43.97
CA LEU A 2 -1.25 61.76 42.62
C LEU A 2 -1.71 60.28 42.65
N GLN A 3 -2.74 60.00 41.88
CA GLN A 3 -3.26 58.65 41.74
C GLN A 3 -2.54 57.93 40.61
N LYS A 4 -1.77 56.89 40.94
CA LYS A 4 -1.04 56.04 40.02
C LYS A 4 -2.01 55.05 39.41
N HIS A 5 -2.29 55.17 38.10
CA HIS A 5 -2.99 54.16 37.31
C HIS A 5 -1.98 53.09 36.87
N SER A 6 -2.11 51.89 37.46
CA SER A 6 -1.35 50.72 37.09
C SER A 6 -1.98 50.05 35.85
N LEU A 7 -1.32 50.19 34.73
CA LEU A 7 -1.74 49.57 33.46
C LEU A 7 -1.30 48.12 33.47
N CYS A 8 -2.25 47.20 33.70
CA CYS A 8 -2.02 45.76 33.61
C CYS A 8 -2.07 45.32 32.17
N ILE A 9 -0.90 45.13 31.54
CA ILE A 9 -0.77 44.61 30.19
C ILE A 9 -0.94 43.07 30.27
N MET A 10 -2.12 42.56 29.92
CA MET A 10 -2.33 41.13 29.70
C MET A 10 -1.66 40.73 28.37
N LEU A 11 -0.54 40.06 28.46
CA LEU A 11 0.08 39.36 27.35
C LEU A 11 -0.77 38.12 26.99
N LEU A 12 -1.58 38.25 25.97
CA LEU A 12 -2.34 37.15 25.39
C LEU A 12 -1.34 36.30 24.55
N SER A 13 -0.75 35.28 25.17
CA SER A 13 0.06 34.30 24.47
C SER A 13 -0.87 33.40 23.62
N THR A 14 -1.01 33.70 22.31
CA THR A 14 -1.63 32.82 21.36
C THR A 14 -0.76 31.58 21.17
N LEU A 15 -1.15 30.51 21.84
CA LEU A 15 -0.59 29.17 21.62
C LEU A 15 -1.00 28.72 20.24
N LEU A 16 -0.08 28.84 19.27
CA LEU A 16 -0.26 28.30 17.92
C LEU A 16 -0.17 26.77 18.06
N ALA A 17 -1.32 26.12 18.19
CA ALA A 17 -1.39 24.66 18.13
C ALA A 17 -0.97 24.24 16.71
N VAL A 18 0.23 23.73 16.57
CA VAL A 18 0.66 23.01 15.39
C VAL A 18 -0.22 21.77 15.32
N LEU A 19 -1.24 21.80 14.46
CA LEU A 19 -2.04 20.63 14.12
C LEU A 19 -1.11 19.65 13.44
N ALA A 20 -0.63 18.65 14.18
CA ALA A 20 -0.03 17.48 13.58
C ALA A 20 -1.04 16.88 12.60
N PRO A 21 -0.62 16.42 11.39
CA PRO A 21 -1.52 15.80 10.46
C PRO A 21 -2.19 14.63 11.16
N THR A 22 -3.50 14.71 11.28
CA THR A 22 -4.31 13.65 11.89
C THR A 22 -4.21 12.40 11.01
N SER A 23 -4.32 11.21 11.61
CA SER A 23 -4.30 9.90 10.95
C SER A 23 -5.26 9.74 9.74
N ALA A 24 -6.10 10.72 9.49
CA ALA A 24 -6.96 10.81 8.30
C ALA A 24 -6.18 10.90 6.98
N ALA A 25 -4.93 11.39 6.99
CA ALA A 25 -4.09 11.49 5.81
C ALA A 25 -3.76 10.12 5.17
N TRP A 26 -3.82 9.04 5.96
CA TRP A 26 -3.44 7.68 5.55
C TRP A 26 -4.60 6.82 5.03
N ASN A 27 -5.83 7.35 5.06
CA ASN A 27 -7.03 6.68 4.54
C ASN A 27 -7.40 7.17 3.13
N TYR A 28 -6.47 7.77 2.41
CA TYR A 28 -6.74 8.15 1.03
C TYR A 28 -7.14 6.92 0.21
N ARG A 29 -8.08 7.12 -0.71
CA ARG A 29 -8.63 6.08 -1.60
C ARG A 29 -9.42 4.94 -0.94
N ILE A 30 -9.60 4.92 0.38
CA ILE A 30 -10.48 3.93 0.99
C ILE A 30 -11.93 4.17 0.53
N ASP A 31 -12.60 3.09 0.14
CA ASP A 31 -13.93 3.04 -0.47
C ASP A 31 -14.02 3.59 -1.92
N GLU A 32 -12.91 4.06 -2.50
CA GLU A 32 -12.84 4.37 -3.92
C GLU A 32 -12.75 3.09 -4.76
N VAL A 33 -13.26 3.18 -6.00
CA VAL A 33 -13.04 2.12 -6.99
C VAL A 33 -11.56 2.10 -7.36
N ALA A 34 -10.95 0.91 -7.29
CA ALA A 34 -9.56 0.71 -7.66
C ALA A 34 -9.34 1.09 -9.14
N PRO A 35 -8.26 1.80 -9.47
CA PRO A 35 -7.88 2.06 -10.85
C PRO A 35 -7.85 0.77 -11.67
N GLU A 36 -8.31 0.85 -12.91
CA GLU A 36 -8.25 -0.31 -13.79
C GLU A 36 -6.80 -0.61 -14.19
N PHE A 37 -6.46 -1.89 -14.21
CA PHE A 37 -5.21 -2.36 -14.76
C PHE A 37 -5.43 -3.59 -15.65
N LYS A 38 -4.48 -3.83 -16.54
CA LYS A 38 -4.32 -5.05 -17.28
C LYS A 38 -2.83 -5.31 -17.44
N LEU A 39 -2.30 -6.26 -16.66
CA LEU A 39 -0.89 -6.58 -16.60
C LEU A 39 -0.64 -8.04 -16.93
N LYS A 40 0.51 -8.33 -17.50
CA LYS A 40 0.99 -9.67 -17.79
C LYS A 40 1.86 -10.18 -16.65
N ALA A 41 1.59 -11.37 -16.18
CA ALA A 41 2.43 -12.05 -15.20
C ALA A 41 3.66 -12.68 -15.86
N LEU A 42 4.66 -13.06 -15.04
CA LEU A 42 5.88 -13.74 -15.48
C LEU A 42 5.60 -15.04 -16.25
N ASP A 43 4.53 -15.76 -15.90
CA ASP A 43 4.11 -17.00 -16.57
C ASP A 43 3.36 -16.77 -17.90
N GLY A 44 3.16 -15.50 -18.28
CA GLY A 44 2.45 -15.09 -19.48
C GLY A 44 0.94 -14.93 -19.30
N THR A 45 0.37 -15.29 -18.15
CA THR A 45 -1.05 -15.08 -17.85
C THR A 45 -1.33 -13.57 -17.72
N THR A 46 -2.47 -13.12 -18.23
CA THR A 46 -2.91 -11.73 -18.07
C THR A 46 -3.86 -11.64 -16.90
N TYR A 47 -3.67 -10.61 -16.06
CA TYR A 47 -4.55 -10.25 -14.96
C TYR A 47 -5.12 -8.86 -15.20
N SER A 48 -6.40 -8.69 -14.94
CA SER A 48 -7.06 -7.38 -15.03
C SER A 48 -8.04 -7.19 -13.90
N THR A 49 -8.28 -5.94 -13.53
CA THR A 49 -9.28 -5.59 -12.52
C THR A 49 -10.66 -6.13 -12.86
N SER A 50 -11.04 -6.18 -14.14
CA SER A 50 -12.32 -6.72 -14.59
C SER A 50 -12.46 -8.23 -14.38
N GLU A 51 -11.38 -9.00 -14.59
CA GLU A 51 -11.35 -10.45 -14.36
C GLU A 51 -11.30 -10.83 -12.88
N LEU A 52 -10.85 -9.90 -12.04
CA LEU A 52 -10.77 -10.07 -10.59
C LEU A 52 -12.06 -9.65 -9.84
N LYS A 53 -13.04 -9.07 -10.54
CA LYS A 53 -14.35 -8.77 -9.93
C LYS A 53 -15.00 -10.03 -9.36
N GLY A 54 -15.67 -9.84 -8.22
CA GLY A 54 -16.27 -10.93 -7.46
C GLY A 54 -15.31 -11.64 -6.50
N LYS A 55 -14.02 -11.26 -6.48
CA LYS A 55 -13.00 -11.84 -5.59
C LYS A 55 -12.42 -10.78 -4.66
N TRP A 56 -12.00 -11.20 -3.49
CA TRP A 56 -11.09 -10.42 -2.68
C TRP A 56 -9.71 -10.47 -3.30
N VAL A 57 -9.05 -9.32 -3.41
CA VAL A 57 -7.71 -9.22 -4.01
C VAL A 57 -6.75 -8.57 -3.02
N VAL A 58 -5.60 -9.20 -2.82
CA VAL A 58 -4.48 -8.61 -2.07
C VAL A 58 -3.37 -8.29 -3.06
N VAL A 59 -2.96 -7.03 -3.09
CA VAL A 59 -1.90 -6.54 -3.97
C VAL A 59 -0.71 -6.12 -3.13
N SER A 60 0.49 -6.57 -3.51
CA SER A 60 1.76 -6.06 -3.01
C SER A 60 2.48 -5.35 -4.14
N PHE A 61 2.84 -4.09 -3.95
CA PHE A 61 3.68 -3.33 -4.89
C PHE A 61 5.13 -3.41 -4.45
N MET A 62 6.03 -3.83 -5.34
CA MET A 62 7.41 -4.11 -4.96
C MET A 62 8.43 -3.86 -6.06
N THR A 63 9.69 -3.83 -5.63
CA THR A 63 10.87 -3.96 -6.50
C THR A 63 11.82 -5.00 -5.91
N THR A 64 12.63 -5.66 -6.74
CA THR A 64 13.53 -6.75 -6.29
C THR A 64 14.67 -6.25 -5.41
N TRP A 65 15.08 -5.00 -5.58
CA TRP A 65 16.16 -4.36 -4.81
C TRP A 65 15.71 -3.81 -3.46
N CYS A 66 14.39 -3.70 -3.22
CA CYS A 66 13.84 -3.14 -1.99
C CYS A 66 14.04 -4.11 -0.81
N PRO A 67 14.74 -3.72 0.28
CA PRO A 67 14.98 -4.59 1.42
C PRO A 67 13.70 -4.97 2.16
N PHE A 68 12.72 -4.08 2.24
CA PHE A 68 11.41 -4.34 2.85
C PHE A 68 10.62 -5.38 2.06
N CYS A 69 10.62 -5.27 0.74
CA CYS A 69 9.98 -6.22 -0.15
C CYS A 69 10.62 -7.62 0.00
N ASN A 70 11.95 -7.68 0.07
CA ASN A 70 12.67 -8.94 0.31
C ASN A 70 12.31 -9.55 1.67
N ALA A 71 12.18 -8.75 2.71
CA ALA A 71 11.79 -9.22 4.04
C ALA A 71 10.33 -9.72 4.08
N ALA A 72 9.42 -9.08 3.36
CA ALA A 72 8.00 -9.42 3.32
C ALA A 72 7.69 -10.60 2.38
N ALA A 73 8.49 -10.85 1.35
CA ALA A 73 8.21 -11.83 0.30
C ALA A 73 7.81 -13.23 0.82
N PRO A 74 8.54 -13.88 1.74
CA PRO A 74 8.16 -15.20 2.24
C PRO A 74 6.87 -15.17 3.07
N HIS A 75 6.58 -14.05 3.71
CA HIS A 75 5.34 -13.87 4.48
C HIS A 75 4.14 -13.60 3.57
N PHE A 76 4.37 -12.92 2.43
CA PHE A 76 3.33 -12.71 1.42
C PHE A 76 2.97 -14.03 0.73
N GLU A 77 3.95 -14.86 0.37
CA GLU A 77 3.71 -16.19 -0.16
C GLU A 77 2.86 -17.04 0.79
N LYS A 78 3.22 -17.07 2.08
CA LYS A 78 2.44 -17.78 3.10
C LYS A 78 1.02 -17.24 3.20
N LEU A 79 0.84 -15.92 3.13
CA LEU A 79 -0.47 -15.27 3.12
C LEU A 79 -1.27 -15.72 1.89
N ALA A 80 -0.66 -15.70 0.71
CA ALA A 80 -1.31 -16.10 -0.54
C ALA A 80 -1.82 -17.55 -0.48
N GLN A 81 -1.00 -18.48 0.02
CA GLN A 81 -1.37 -19.89 0.18
C GLN A 81 -2.50 -20.10 1.20
N GLU A 82 -2.46 -19.36 2.31
CA GLU A 82 -3.44 -19.47 3.39
C GLU A 82 -4.80 -18.92 2.97
N TYR A 83 -4.83 -17.70 2.44
CA TYR A 83 -6.08 -17.02 2.07
C TYR A 83 -6.61 -17.42 0.69
N GLY A 84 -5.78 -17.99 -0.17
CA GLY A 84 -6.23 -18.59 -1.45
C GLY A 84 -7.30 -19.67 -1.26
N LYS A 85 -7.30 -20.37 -0.12
CA LYS A 85 -8.34 -21.33 0.27
C LYS A 85 -9.68 -20.67 0.64
N ARG A 86 -9.70 -19.34 0.74
CA ARG A 86 -10.86 -18.51 1.08
C ARG A 86 -11.25 -17.58 -0.07
N ASP A 87 -10.96 -17.98 -1.31
CA ASP A 87 -11.21 -17.19 -2.53
C ASP A 87 -10.55 -15.80 -2.56
N VAL A 88 -9.42 -15.63 -1.85
CA VAL A 88 -8.60 -14.42 -1.93
C VAL A 88 -7.53 -14.62 -2.98
N VAL A 89 -7.50 -13.76 -3.99
CA VAL A 89 -6.42 -13.71 -4.99
C VAL A 89 -5.32 -12.78 -4.50
N SER A 90 -4.12 -13.32 -4.34
CA SER A 90 -2.95 -12.51 -3.96
C SER A 90 -2.03 -12.35 -5.17
N VAL A 91 -1.66 -11.12 -5.50
CA VAL A 91 -0.75 -10.79 -6.60
C VAL A 91 0.34 -9.84 -6.13
N ILE A 92 1.50 -9.97 -6.73
CA ILE A 92 2.61 -9.01 -6.60
C ILE A 92 2.64 -8.18 -7.88
N VAL A 93 2.76 -6.87 -7.78
CA VAL A 93 3.02 -5.96 -8.91
C VAL A 93 4.47 -5.51 -8.80
N ASP A 94 5.29 -5.96 -9.73
CA ASP A 94 6.67 -5.50 -9.88
C ASP A 94 6.73 -4.18 -10.65
N ILE A 95 7.48 -3.22 -10.12
CA ILE A 95 7.52 -1.85 -10.61
C ILE A 95 8.74 -1.65 -11.49
N SER A 96 8.54 -1.59 -12.81
CA SER A 96 9.51 -1.13 -13.80
C SER A 96 10.81 -1.93 -13.90
N GLU A 97 10.83 -3.20 -13.51
CA GLU A 97 12.01 -4.05 -13.63
C GLU A 97 11.88 -5.03 -14.80
N GLU A 98 13.02 -5.49 -15.31
CA GLU A 98 13.04 -6.47 -16.38
C GLU A 98 12.62 -7.87 -15.88
N SER A 99 11.85 -8.59 -16.68
CA SER A 99 11.31 -9.91 -16.33
C SER A 99 12.37 -10.93 -15.88
N ASN A 100 13.59 -10.88 -16.44
CA ASN A 100 14.69 -11.75 -16.05
C ASN A 100 15.21 -11.47 -14.62
N VAL A 101 15.16 -10.21 -14.17
CA VAL A 101 15.53 -9.79 -12.81
C VAL A 101 14.48 -10.31 -11.83
N VAL A 102 13.21 -10.07 -12.15
CA VAL A 102 12.06 -10.49 -11.35
C VAL A 102 11.96 -12.01 -11.27
N THR A 103 12.25 -12.73 -12.35
CA THR A 103 12.30 -14.21 -12.35
C THR A 103 13.35 -14.75 -11.39
N ARG A 104 14.57 -14.16 -11.36
CA ARG A 104 15.59 -14.56 -10.39
C ARG A 104 15.14 -14.30 -8.94
N TRP A 105 14.47 -13.20 -8.72
CA TRP A 105 13.93 -12.86 -7.40
C TRP A 105 12.82 -13.82 -6.96
N LEU A 106 11.87 -14.14 -7.84
CA LEU A 106 10.82 -15.13 -7.62
C LEU A 106 11.42 -16.47 -7.17
N ASN A 107 12.42 -16.95 -7.91
CA ASN A 107 13.09 -18.22 -7.62
C ASN A 107 13.85 -18.18 -6.28
N LYS A 108 14.55 -17.07 -5.99
CA LYS A 108 15.27 -16.86 -4.72
C LYS A 108 14.34 -16.94 -3.51
N HIS A 109 13.14 -16.42 -3.61
CA HIS A 109 12.15 -16.39 -2.52
C HIS A 109 11.15 -17.55 -2.56
N ASN A 110 11.25 -18.43 -3.57
CA ASN A 110 10.38 -19.62 -3.71
C ASN A 110 8.88 -19.22 -3.77
N LEU A 111 8.56 -18.18 -4.54
CA LEU A 111 7.21 -17.66 -4.64
C LEU A 111 6.40 -18.46 -5.67
N SER A 112 5.12 -18.70 -5.37
CA SER A 112 4.14 -19.30 -6.27
C SER A 112 3.01 -18.33 -6.65
N CYS A 113 2.84 -17.24 -5.90
CA CYS A 113 1.87 -16.22 -6.24
C CYS A 113 2.24 -15.48 -7.54
N PRO A 114 1.25 -15.06 -8.35
CA PRO A 114 1.49 -14.35 -9.59
C PRO A 114 2.26 -13.04 -9.37
N ILE A 115 3.31 -12.81 -10.19
CA ILE A 115 4.03 -11.54 -10.23
C ILE A 115 3.71 -10.87 -11.56
N LEU A 116 3.03 -9.73 -11.49
CA LEU A 116 2.58 -8.92 -12.61
C LEU A 116 3.63 -7.86 -12.93
N LEU A 117 3.97 -7.70 -14.20
CA LEU A 117 5.00 -6.76 -14.66
C LEU A 117 4.36 -5.43 -15.05
N ASP A 118 4.60 -4.39 -14.27
CA ASP A 118 4.18 -3.01 -14.58
C ASP A 118 5.33 -2.26 -15.26
N GLU A 119 5.56 -2.58 -16.54
CA GLU A 119 6.60 -1.95 -17.36
C GLU A 119 6.38 -0.43 -17.42
N GLY A 120 7.33 0.33 -16.88
CA GLY A 120 7.25 1.80 -16.82
C GLY A 120 6.44 2.35 -15.64
N GLY A 121 5.89 1.51 -14.73
CA GLY A 121 5.29 1.92 -13.48
C GLY A 121 3.95 2.67 -13.58
N ALA A 122 3.31 2.69 -14.76
CA ALA A 122 2.11 3.49 -14.99
C ALA A 122 0.90 3.02 -14.17
N VAL A 123 0.73 1.71 -14.03
CA VAL A 123 -0.33 1.14 -13.19
C VAL A 123 -0.07 1.50 -11.74
N THR A 124 1.13 1.25 -11.24
CA THR A 124 1.52 1.58 -9.87
C THR A 124 1.32 3.06 -9.57
N ALA A 125 1.75 3.95 -10.47
CA ALA A 125 1.56 5.40 -10.35
C ALA A 125 0.09 5.80 -10.24
N SER A 126 -0.83 5.07 -10.88
CA SER A 126 -2.28 5.34 -10.81
C SER A 126 -2.86 5.09 -9.41
N TYR A 127 -2.21 4.25 -8.61
CA TYR A 127 -2.59 3.94 -7.23
C TYR A 127 -1.94 4.89 -6.21
N ALA A 128 -0.92 5.63 -6.58
CA ALA A 128 -0.21 6.52 -5.67
C ALA A 128 -1.10 7.69 -5.19
N PRO A 129 -0.82 8.24 -3.99
CA PRO A 129 -1.49 9.44 -3.49
C PRO A 129 -1.26 10.65 -4.39
N PRO A 130 -2.01 11.75 -4.22
CA PRO A 130 -1.77 12.99 -4.94
C PRO A 130 -0.30 13.44 -4.82
N PRO A 131 0.25 14.10 -5.86
CA PRO A 131 1.67 14.50 -5.86
C PRO A 131 2.11 15.35 -4.67
N ASP A 132 1.20 16.17 -4.14
CA ASP A 132 1.46 17.04 -2.98
C ASP A 132 1.71 16.27 -1.68
N PHE A 133 1.40 14.99 -1.67
CA PHE A 133 1.56 14.12 -0.49
C PHE A 133 3.03 13.74 -0.25
N VAL A 134 3.75 13.42 -1.31
CA VAL A 134 5.19 13.09 -1.30
C VAL A 134 5.82 13.71 -2.55
N PRO A 135 6.09 15.03 -2.55
CA PRO A 135 6.47 15.78 -3.76
C PRO A 135 7.84 15.39 -4.34
N ASP A 136 8.72 14.86 -3.51
CA ASP A 136 10.11 14.55 -3.90
C ASP A 136 10.27 13.14 -4.49
N LEU A 137 9.22 12.32 -4.49
CA LEU A 137 9.25 10.97 -5.04
C LEU A 137 8.44 10.88 -6.34
N LYS A 138 8.88 10.03 -7.25
CA LYS A 138 8.04 9.64 -8.38
C LYS A 138 6.83 8.86 -7.88
N ARG A 139 5.71 8.99 -8.58
CA ARG A 139 4.45 8.41 -8.14
C ARG A 139 4.52 6.90 -7.92
N GLU A 140 5.17 6.19 -8.83
CA GLU A 140 5.40 4.75 -8.72
C GLU A 140 6.31 4.38 -7.53
N GLU A 141 7.30 5.23 -7.22
CA GLU A 141 8.23 5.01 -6.11
C GLU A 141 7.54 5.09 -4.74
N VAL A 142 6.50 5.95 -4.61
CA VAL A 142 5.70 6.06 -3.38
C VAL A 142 5.02 4.74 -3.00
N MET A 143 4.70 3.92 -4.00
CA MET A 143 4.02 2.64 -3.79
C MET A 143 4.95 1.48 -3.43
N ILE A 144 6.28 1.64 -3.50
CA ILE A 144 7.22 0.57 -3.19
C ILE A 144 7.03 0.08 -1.74
N ALA A 145 6.95 -1.23 -1.57
CA ALA A 145 6.67 -1.93 -0.31
C ALA A 145 5.28 -1.62 0.30
N SER A 146 4.31 -1.24 -0.52
CA SER A 146 2.93 -1.05 -0.07
C SER A 146 2.06 -2.30 -0.27
N PHE A 147 0.97 -2.36 0.50
CA PHE A 147 0.00 -3.45 0.45
C PHE A 147 -1.42 -2.91 0.37
N MET A 148 -2.24 -3.56 -0.46
CA MET A 148 -3.62 -3.15 -0.70
C MET A 148 -4.57 -4.34 -0.61
N ILE A 149 -5.81 -4.10 -0.15
CA ILE A 149 -6.92 -5.04 -0.23
C ILE A 149 -8.03 -4.39 -1.06
N ILE A 150 -8.51 -5.12 -2.06
CA ILE A 150 -9.65 -4.73 -2.91
C ILE A 150 -10.77 -5.75 -2.66
N ASP A 151 -12.00 -5.25 -2.50
CA ASP A 151 -13.18 -6.08 -2.28
C ASP A 151 -13.76 -6.65 -3.60
N PRO A 152 -14.75 -7.57 -3.53
CA PRO A 152 -15.39 -8.13 -4.72
C PRO A 152 -16.07 -7.11 -5.64
N GLU A 153 -16.48 -5.96 -5.12
CA GLU A 153 -17.05 -4.85 -5.88
C GLU A 153 -15.98 -3.98 -6.56
N GLY A 154 -14.70 -4.26 -6.32
CA GLY A 154 -13.56 -3.54 -6.88
C GLY A 154 -13.19 -2.27 -6.10
N LYS A 155 -13.63 -2.13 -4.84
CA LYS A 155 -13.29 -0.98 -4.00
C LYS A 155 -12.08 -1.27 -3.11
N ILE A 156 -11.25 -0.26 -2.92
CA ILE A 156 -10.09 -0.32 -2.02
C ILE A 156 -10.59 -0.31 -0.57
N ARG A 157 -10.32 -1.38 0.17
CA ARG A 157 -10.72 -1.53 1.58
C ARG A 157 -9.56 -1.38 2.57
N HIS A 158 -8.36 -1.41 2.04
CA HIS A 158 -7.13 -1.17 2.78
C HIS A 158 -6.03 -0.76 1.82
N LEU A 159 -5.25 0.22 2.22
CA LEU A 159 -4.00 0.59 1.57
C LEU A 159 -3.03 1.03 2.66
N LYS A 160 -1.91 0.35 2.76
CA LYS A 160 -0.81 0.74 3.62
C LYS A 160 0.41 1.02 2.76
N LEU A 161 0.85 2.28 2.78
CA LEU A 161 2.15 2.68 2.25
C LEU A 161 3.25 2.30 3.24
N ASN A 162 4.46 2.10 2.74
CA ASN A 162 5.63 2.01 3.59
C ASN A 162 6.06 3.43 3.99
N GLU A 163 5.81 3.80 5.24
CA GLU A 163 6.01 5.16 5.74
C GLU A 163 7.40 5.36 6.31
N ASP A 164 7.89 4.36 7.06
CA ASP A 164 9.20 4.38 7.69
C ASP A 164 9.70 2.97 8.03
N VAL A 165 10.98 2.89 8.36
CA VAL A 165 11.67 1.63 8.69
C VAL A 165 11.15 1.01 9.99
N GLU A 166 10.76 1.84 10.96
CA GLU A 166 10.37 1.38 12.31
C GLU A 166 8.97 0.79 12.32
N SER A 167 8.06 1.31 11.47
CA SER A 167 6.68 0.85 11.36
C SER A 167 6.47 -0.29 10.36
N PHE A 168 7.51 -0.70 9.62
CA PHE A 168 7.40 -1.74 8.61
C PHE A 168 7.14 -3.13 9.21
N ASP A 169 5.98 -3.69 8.90
CA ASP A 169 5.56 -5.02 9.35
C ASP A 169 5.88 -6.10 8.30
N ALA A 170 7.11 -6.60 8.30
CA ALA A 170 7.54 -7.65 7.38
C ALA A 170 6.68 -8.93 7.47
N ARG A 171 6.08 -9.21 8.64
CA ARG A 171 5.26 -10.40 8.87
C ARG A 171 3.82 -10.25 8.40
N LEU A 172 3.45 -9.05 7.95
CA LEU A 172 2.10 -8.72 7.45
C LEU A 172 0.97 -8.94 8.47
N GLY A 173 1.27 -8.78 9.76
CA GLY A 173 0.30 -8.97 10.84
C GLY A 173 -0.88 -7.99 10.73
N HIS A 174 -0.60 -6.73 10.41
CA HIS A 174 -1.66 -5.74 10.19
C HIS A 174 -2.54 -6.07 8.99
N LEU A 175 -1.93 -6.52 7.86
CA LEU A 175 -2.66 -6.92 6.67
C LEU A 175 -3.55 -8.14 6.94
N ARG A 176 -3.02 -9.15 7.65
CA ARG A 176 -3.78 -10.33 8.08
C ARG A 176 -4.95 -9.96 8.97
N LYS A 177 -4.70 -9.15 10.01
CA LYS A 177 -5.76 -8.66 10.90
C LYS A 177 -6.85 -7.93 10.12
N LYS A 178 -6.47 -7.10 9.14
CA LYS A 178 -7.45 -6.39 8.30
C LYS A 178 -8.26 -7.37 7.45
N LEU A 179 -7.63 -8.36 6.81
CA LEU A 179 -8.33 -9.40 6.05
C LEU A 179 -9.36 -10.13 6.93
N GLU A 180 -9.00 -10.53 8.15
CA GLU A 180 -9.94 -11.22 9.06
C GLU A 180 -11.15 -10.36 9.45
N THR A 181 -11.02 -9.03 9.44
CA THR A 181 -12.17 -8.14 9.70
C THR A 181 -13.06 -7.93 8.48
N LEU A 182 -12.55 -8.20 7.28
CA LEU A 182 -13.25 -7.96 6.01
C LEU A 182 -13.88 -9.22 5.44
N LEU A 183 -13.20 -10.35 5.60
CA LEU A 183 -13.67 -11.63 5.07
C LEU A 183 -14.85 -12.19 5.90
N PRO A 184 -15.78 -12.92 5.27
CA PRO A 184 -16.83 -13.61 6.01
C PRO A 184 -16.21 -14.61 7.00
N PRO A 185 -16.85 -14.83 8.17
CA PRO A 185 -16.41 -15.85 9.11
C PRO A 185 -16.41 -17.23 8.45
N GLN A 186 -15.46 -18.07 8.87
CA GLN A 186 -15.37 -19.47 8.40
C GLN A 186 -16.48 -20.33 9.00
#